data_cac3606d5e88c8efd5b2d0d561d3b661
#
_entry.id   cac3606d5e88c8efd5b2d0d561d3b661
#
_cell.length_a   1.000
_cell.length_b   1.000
_cell.length_c   1.000
_cell.angle_alpha   90.00
_cell.angle_beta   90.00
_cell.angle_gamma   90.00
#
_symmetry.space_group_name_H-M   'P 1'
#
loop_
_entity.id
_entity.type
_entity.pdbx_description
1 polymer ?
#
loop_
_entity_poly.entity_id
_entity_poly.type
_entity_poly.pdbx_seq_one_letter_code
_entity_poly.pdbx_strand_id
1 'polypeptide(L)'
;MNAQTAILQRDITPVGSDYDVVRAVIEKISLDYRDQPSLEELAAEVGDTPTGLQKLFTRWAGLSPKSFLQAVTLDHARRLLDQGMPLLDAAYEVGMSGPGRLHDLFVTHEAMSPGDYKTRGAGLTIRYGWHISPFGVALVMATDRGLAGLAFCDPGGERATFEDMARRWPKATYVEDLAATAPYAGRVFDPAKWRSEEPLRVVLIGTDFQVRVWEALLSIPMGRARTYSSIAAEIGAPLASRAVGAAVGANPLSFVVP
;
A
#
# COMPACT_ATOMS: atom_id res chain seq x y z
N MET A 1 -62.15 11.90 -26.51
CA MET A 1 -61.97 11.21 -25.21
C MET A 1 -60.50 10.88 -25.05
N ASN A 2 -59.89 11.53 -24.10
CA ASN A 2 -58.46 11.62 -23.94
C ASN A 2 -57.86 10.33 -23.34
N ALA A 3 -56.94 9.72 -24.05
CA ALA A 3 -56.00 8.77 -23.49
C ALA A 3 -54.78 9.54 -22.95
N GLN A 4 -54.79 9.82 -21.67
CA GLN A 4 -53.73 10.53 -20.97
C GLN A 4 -52.61 9.56 -20.68
N THR A 5 -51.53 9.80 -21.33
CA THR A 5 -50.22 9.14 -21.20
C THR A 5 -49.74 9.26 -19.74
N ALA A 6 -49.73 8.16 -19.02
CA ALA A 6 -49.04 8.04 -17.76
C ALA A 6 -47.53 7.99 -18.04
N ILE A 7 -46.88 9.15 -17.93
CA ILE A 7 -45.42 9.21 -17.83
C ILE A 7 -45.05 8.72 -16.46
N LEU A 8 -44.47 7.51 -16.40
CA LEU A 8 -43.77 6.99 -15.23
C LEU A 8 -42.68 8.00 -14.87
N GLN A 9 -42.94 8.79 -13.82
CA GLN A 9 -41.90 9.50 -13.09
C GLN A 9 -40.94 8.43 -12.54
N ARG A 10 -39.82 8.25 -13.22
CA ARG A 10 -38.63 7.72 -12.56
C ARG A 10 -38.23 8.78 -11.55
N ASP A 11 -38.36 8.46 -10.28
CA ASP A 11 -37.70 9.19 -9.20
C ASP A 11 -36.20 9.18 -9.47
N ILE A 12 -35.73 10.26 -10.10
CA ILE A 12 -34.31 10.56 -10.22
C ILE A 12 -33.94 11.05 -8.83
N THR A 13 -33.54 10.14 -7.95
CA THR A 13 -32.77 10.49 -6.77
C THR A 13 -31.56 11.29 -7.26
N PRO A 14 -31.29 12.49 -6.70
CA PRO A 14 -30.12 13.24 -7.13
C PRO A 14 -28.89 12.33 -7.00
N VAL A 15 -28.20 12.11 -8.09
CA VAL A 15 -26.88 11.45 -8.09
C VAL A 15 -26.04 12.26 -7.10
N GLY A 16 -25.68 11.65 -5.96
CA GLY A 16 -24.81 12.26 -4.95
C GLY A 16 -23.54 12.78 -5.63
N SER A 17 -22.89 13.76 -5.01
CA SER A 17 -21.64 14.29 -5.55
C SER A 17 -20.64 13.15 -5.76
N ASP A 18 -19.67 13.32 -6.66
CA ASP A 18 -18.55 12.36 -6.87
C ASP A 18 -17.97 11.88 -5.53
N TYR A 19 -17.92 12.78 -4.55
CA TYR A 19 -17.51 12.47 -3.18
C TYR A 19 -18.42 11.46 -2.48
N ASP A 20 -19.74 11.62 -2.61
CA ASP A 20 -20.71 10.72 -1.96
C ASP A 20 -20.64 9.32 -2.55
N VAL A 21 -20.44 9.20 -3.86
CA VAL A 21 -20.24 7.93 -4.54
C VAL A 21 -18.97 7.23 -4.02
N VAL A 22 -17.84 7.94 -3.98
CA VAL A 22 -16.57 7.37 -3.49
C VAL A 22 -16.68 6.98 -2.02
N ARG A 23 -17.32 7.82 -1.20
CA ARG A 23 -17.57 7.53 0.22
C ARG A 23 -18.41 6.26 0.39
N ALA A 24 -19.51 6.13 -0.35
CA ALA A 24 -20.37 4.95 -0.28
C ALA A 24 -19.61 3.66 -0.65
N VAL A 25 -18.77 3.70 -1.68
CA VAL A 25 -17.92 2.56 -2.08
C VAL A 25 -16.89 2.23 -0.99
N ILE A 26 -16.25 3.22 -0.37
CA ILE A 26 -15.31 3.01 0.74
C ILE A 26 -16.03 2.37 1.94
N GLU A 27 -17.20 2.87 2.30
CA GLU A 27 -18.02 2.32 3.39
C GLU A 27 -18.43 0.88 3.08
N LYS A 28 -18.92 0.60 1.86
CA LYS A 28 -19.28 -0.75 1.41
C LYS A 28 -18.11 -1.72 1.51
N ILE A 29 -16.96 -1.36 0.94
CA ILE A 29 -15.75 -2.21 1.02
C ILE A 29 -15.33 -2.43 2.49
N SER A 30 -15.36 -1.39 3.32
CA SER A 30 -14.93 -1.50 4.71
C SER A 30 -15.84 -2.38 5.57
N LEU A 31 -17.13 -2.45 5.23
CA LEU A 31 -18.10 -3.29 5.93
C LEU A 31 -18.11 -4.73 5.40
N ASP A 32 -18.07 -4.87 4.08
CA ASP A 32 -18.30 -6.15 3.40
C ASP A 32 -17.02 -6.74 2.78
N TYR A 33 -15.84 -6.35 3.26
CA TYR A 33 -14.57 -6.87 2.73
C TYR A 33 -14.47 -8.39 2.75
N ARG A 34 -15.17 -9.06 3.67
CA ARG A 34 -15.24 -10.53 3.76
C ARG A 34 -15.92 -11.17 2.56
N ASP A 35 -16.88 -10.49 1.98
CA ASP A 35 -17.62 -10.97 0.81
C ASP A 35 -16.83 -10.75 -0.50
N GLN A 36 -15.69 -10.05 -0.43
CA GLN A 36 -14.79 -9.75 -1.55
C GLN A 36 -15.55 -9.16 -2.76
N PRO A 37 -16.29 -8.03 -2.58
CA PRO A 37 -17.16 -7.50 -3.61
C PRO A 37 -16.39 -7.19 -4.90
N SER A 38 -16.96 -7.59 -6.04
CA SER A 38 -16.43 -7.30 -7.36
C SER A 38 -16.62 -5.82 -7.74
N LEU A 39 -15.89 -5.37 -8.77
CA LEU A 39 -16.06 -4.01 -9.29
C LEU A 39 -17.47 -3.80 -9.84
N GLU A 40 -18.06 -4.83 -10.45
CA GLU A 40 -19.41 -4.86 -10.99
C GLU A 40 -20.45 -4.66 -9.90
N GLU A 41 -20.32 -5.37 -8.78
CA GLU A 41 -21.22 -5.24 -7.62
C GLU A 41 -21.11 -3.85 -6.99
N LEU A 42 -19.88 -3.35 -6.79
CA LEU A 42 -19.66 -2.01 -6.27
C LEU A 42 -20.23 -0.92 -7.19
N ALA A 43 -20.11 -1.08 -8.49
CA ALA A 43 -20.64 -0.14 -9.46
C ALA A 43 -22.18 -0.15 -9.48
N ALA A 44 -22.79 -1.33 -9.40
CA ALA A 44 -24.24 -1.49 -9.34
C ALA A 44 -24.83 -0.83 -8.07
N GLU A 45 -24.16 -0.94 -6.95
CA GLU A 45 -24.57 -0.35 -5.65
C GLU A 45 -24.72 1.19 -5.76
N VAL A 46 -23.82 1.83 -6.49
CA VAL A 46 -23.81 3.31 -6.63
C VAL A 46 -24.45 3.81 -7.94
N GLY A 47 -25.01 2.88 -8.73
CA GLY A 47 -25.68 3.23 -9.99
C GLY A 47 -24.74 3.71 -11.10
N ASP A 48 -23.48 3.29 -11.08
CA ASP A 48 -22.48 3.64 -12.09
C ASP A 48 -22.05 2.41 -12.91
N THR A 49 -21.28 2.63 -13.96
CA THR A 49 -20.63 1.56 -14.71
C THR A 49 -19.31 1.15 -14.04
N PRO A 50 -18.85 -0.12 -14.18
CA PRO A 50 -17.56 -0.53 -13.62
C PRO A 50 -16.40 0.35 -14.04
N THR A 51 -16.35 0.75 -15.32
CA THR A 51 -15.31 1.64 -15.86
C THR A 51 -15.44 3.06 -15.31
N GLY A 52 -16.66 3.57 -15.16
CA GLY A 52 -16.95 4.88 -14.57
C GLY A 52 -16.48 4.93 -13.11
N LEU A 53 -16.96 3.99 -12.31
CA LEU A 53 -16.57 3.85 -10.92
C LEU A 53 -15.05 3.72 -10.75
N GLN A 54 -14.39 2.88 -11.54
CA GLN A 54 -12.94 2.70 -11.44
C GLN A 54 -12.19 4.02 -11.68
N LYS A 55 -12.56 4.79 -12.71
CA LYS A 55 -11.96 6.09 -13.01
C LYS A 55 -12.24 7.10 -11.91
N LEU A 56 -13.49 7.18 -11.47
CA LEU A 56 -13.92 8.08 -10.42
C LEU A 56 -13.18 7.80 -9.12
N PHE A 57 -13.22 6.55 -8.66
CA PHE A 57 -12.59 6.11 -7.42
C PHE A 57 -11.08 6.33 -7.47
N THR A 58 -10.40 5.96 -8.57
CA THR A 58 -8.95 6.17 -8.72
C THR A 58 -8.58 7.65 -8.69
N ARG A 59 -9.40 8.52 -9.30
CA ARG A 59 -9.18 9.97 -9.29
C ARG A 59 -9.26 10.56 -7.88
N TRP A 60 -10.17 10.05 -7.05
CA TRP A 60 -10.43 10.58 -5.70
C TRP A 60 -9.62 9.87 -4.61
N ALA A 61 -9.50 8.55 -4.67
CA ALA A 61 -8.82 7.74 -3.66
C ALA A 61 -7.34 7.44 -4.00
N GLY A 62 -6.89 7.74 -5.21
CA GLY A 62 -5.51 7.50 -5.66
C GLY A 62 -5.20 6.06 -6.05
N LEU A 63 -6.11 5.12 -5.78
CA LEU A 63 -5.98 3.69 -6.08
C LEU A 63 -7.31 3.12 -6.57
N SER A 64 -7.27 1.94 -7.20
CA SER A 64 -8.50 1.29 -7.68
C SER A 64 -9.36 0.74 -6.55
N PRO A 65 -10.69 0.56 -6.73
CA PRO A 65 -11.53 -0.11 -5.73
C PRO A 65 -11.00 -1.48 -5.33
N LYS A 66 -10.46 -2.24 -6.27
CA LYS A 66 -9.84 -3.55 -6.03
C LYS A 66 -8.60 -3.42 -5.13
N SER A 67 -7.72 -2.47 -5.40
CA SER A 67 -6.52 -2.24 -4.57
C SER A 67 -6.90 -1.78 -3.17
N PHE A 68 -7.96 -0.98 -3.04
CA PHE A 68 -8.49 -0.57 -1.74
C PHE A 68 -9.04 -1.76 -0.95
N LEU A 69 -9.85 -2.63 -1.58
CA LEU A 69 -10.33 -3.87 -0.97
C LEU A 69 -9.17 -4.76 -0.51
N GLN A 70 -8.15 -4.91 -1.34
CA GLN A 70 -6.95 -5.69 -1.01
C GLN A 70 -6.22 -5.13 0.22
N ALA A 71 -6.08 -3.81 0.33
CA ALA A 71 -5.45 -3.16 1.48
C ALA A 71 -6.26 -3.38 2.77
N VAL A 72 -7.60 -3.22 2.70
CA VAL A 72 -8.49 -3.49 3.84
C VAL A 72 -8.41 -4.95 4.28
N THR A 73 -8.47 -5.89 3.32
CA THR A 73 -8.37 -7.32 3.59
C THR A 73 -7.04 -7.69 4.25
N LEU A 74 -5.94 -7.12 3.75
CA LEU A 74 -4.59 -7.33 4.28
C LEU A 74 -4.45 -6.82 5.72
N ASP A 75 -5.00 -5.64 6.02
CA ASP A 75 -4.98 -5.08 7.36
C ASP A 75 -5.72 -5.96 8.38
N HIS A 76 -6.90 -6.45 8.00
CA HIS A 76 -7.65 -7.39 8.85
C HIS A 76 -6.91 -8.71 9.05
N ALA A 77 -6.31 -9.26 7.98
CA ALA A 77 -5.52 -10.47 8.07
C ALA A 77 -4.30 -10.31 9.01
N ARG A 78 -3.61 -9.16 8.95
CA ARG A 78 -2.49 -8.86 9.88
C ARG A 78 -2.94 -8.89 11.33
N ARG A 79 -4.04 -8.22 11.66
CA ARG A 79 -4.56 -8.21 13.04
C ARG A 79 -4.86 -9.62 13.55
N LEU A 80 -5.45 -10.46 12.71
CA LEU A 80 -5.74 -11.87 13.08
C LEU A 80 -4.45 -12.66 13.28
N LEU A 81 -3.45 -12.50 12.44
CA LEU A 81 -2.15 -13.16 12.58
C LEU A 81 -1.39 -12.67 13.81
N ASP A 82 -1.45 -11.37 14.14
CA ASP A 82 -0.86 -10.78 15.35
C ASP A 82 -1.50 -11.33 16.63
N GLN A 83 -2.81 -11.64 16.57
CA GLN A 83 -3.55 -12.30 17.65
C GLN A 83 -3.26 -13.80 17.75
N GLY A 84 -2.40 -14.34 16.89
CA GLY A 84 -1.98 -15.73 16.91
C GLY A 84 -2.85 -16.68 16.08
N MET A 85 -3.83 -16.19 15.34
CA MET A 85 -4.71 -17.03 14.51
C MET A 85 -3.89 -17.80 13.47
N PRO A 86 -4.20 -19.10 13.23
CA PRO A 86 -3.59 -19.87 12.16
C PRO A 86 -3.81 -19.23 10.79
N LEU A 87 -2.84 -19.39 9.88
CA LEU A 87 -2.88 -18.77 8.54
C LEU A 87 -4.12 -19.18 7.74
N LEU A 88 -4.51 -20.44 7.82
CA LEU A 88 -5.68 -20.97 7.11
C LEU A 88 -6.97 -20.31 7.61
N ASP A 89 -7.12 -20.21 8.93
CA ASP A 89 -8.29 -19.59 9.56
C ASP A 89 -8.34 -18.09 9.26
N ALA A 90 -7.20 -17.42 9.35
CA ALA A 90 -7.09 -16.00 8.99
C ALA A 90 -7.49 -15.73 7.53
N ALA A 91 -7.10 -16.61 6.60
CA ALA A 91 -7.47 -16.49 5.19
C ALA A 91 -9.00 -16.58 5.00
N TYR A 92 -9.65 -17.56 5.61
CA TYR A 92 -11.10 -17.70 5.52
C TYR A 92 -11.85 -16.57 6.25
N GLU A 93 -11.34 -16.13 7.39
CA GLU A 93 -11.95 -15.06 8.18
C GLU A 93 -11.96 -13.72 7.43
N VAL A 94 -11.01 -13.49 6.53
CA VAL A 94 -10.99 -12.28 5.68
C VAL A 94 -11.63 -12.50 4.30
N GLY A 95 -12.38 -13.57 4.10
CA GLY A 95 -13.11 -13.86 2.86
C GLY A 95 -12.26 -14.38 1.71
N MET A 96 -11.03 -14.82 1.97
CA MET A 96 -10.18 -15.44 0.95
C MET A 96 -10.51 -16.92 0.78
N SER A 97 -10.44 -17.43 -0.45
CA SER A 97 -10.75 -18.84 -0.77
C SER A 97 -9.69 -19.83 -0.24
N GLY A 98 -8.63 -19.34 0.37
CA GLY A 98 -7.57 -20.16 0.98
C GLY A 98 -6.28 -19.40 1.23
N PRO A 99 -5.31 -20.04 1.91
CA PRO A 99 -4.07 -19.41 2.34
C PRO A 99 -3.18 -18.97 1.17
N GLY A 100 -3.27 -19.61 0.00
CA GLY A 100 -2.52 -19.17 -1.19
C GLY A 100 -2.92 -17.78 -1.66
N ARG A 101 -4.21 -17.46 -1.63
CA ARG A 101 -4.68 -16.11 -2.01
C ARG A 101 -4.25 -15.04 -1.00
N LEU A 102 -4.25 -15.38 0.28
CA LEU A 102 -3.73 -14.49 1.31
C LEU A 102 -2.21 -14.32 1.17
N HIS A 103 -1.48 -15.40 0.86
CA HIS A 103 -0.06 -15.34 0.55
C HIS A 103 0.23 -14.40 -0.63
N ASP A 104 -0.49 -14.53 -1.75
CA ASP A 104 -0.33 -13.67 -2.92
C ASP A 104 -0.57 -12.19 -2.58
N LEU A 105 -1.56 -11.91 -1.73
CA LEU A 105 -1.87 -10.57 -1.27
C LEU A 105 -0.70 -9.96 -0.47
N PHE A 106 -0.14 -10.69 0.49
CA PHE A 106 1.03 -10.24 1.25
C PHE A 106 2.25 -10.02 0.34
N VAL A 107 2.51 -10.94 -0.61
CA VAL A 107 3.64 -10.83 -1.54
C VAL A 107 3.51 -9.62 -2.45
N THR A 108 2.30 -9.29 -2.90
CA THR A 108 2.07 -8.16 -3.80
C THR A 108 2.25 -6.81 -3.10
N HIS A 109 1.78 -6.69 -1.85
CA HIS A 109 1.78 -5.42 -1.12
C HIS A 109 2.98 -5.24 -0.20
N GLU A 110 3.56 -6.31 0.33
CA GLU A 110 4.64 -6.23 1.32
C GLU A 110 5.93 -6.95 0.92
N ALA A 111 5.95 -7.61 -0.23
CA ALA A 111 7.01 -8.51 -0.68
C ALA A 111 7.46 -9.52 0.40
N MET A 112 6.53 -9.94 1.24
CA MET A 112 6.75 -10.93 2.29
C MET A 112 5.54 -11.85 2.39
N SER A 113 5.72 -13.02 2.99
CA SER A 113 4.60 -13.90 3.25
C SER A 113 3.92 -13.57 4.59
N PRO A 114 2.64 -13.95 4.78
CA PRO A 114 1.99 -13.85 6.09
C PRO A 114 2.75 -14.60 7.19
N GLY A 115 3.46 -15.67 6.83
CA GLY A 115 4.33 -16.41 7.74
C GLY A 115 5.53 -15.56 8.18
N ASP A 116 6.19 -14.87 7.24
CA ASP A 116 7.32 -13.98 7.52
C ASP A 116 6.89 -12.84 8.45
N TYR A 117 5.72 -12.23 8.20
CA TYR A 117 5.14 -11.19 9.04
C TYR A 117 4.92 -11.71 10.48
N LYS A 118 4.20 -12.83 10.64
CA LYS A 118 3.90 -13.44 11.94
C LYS A 118 5.16 -13.81 12.71
N THR A 119 6.20 -14.29 12.01
CA THR A 119 7.48 -14.68 12.62
C THR A 119 8.45 -13.51 12.79
N ARG A 120 8.06 -12.29 12.46
CA ARG A 120 8.89 -11.07 12.50
C ARG A 120 10.18 -11.21 11.69
N GLY A 121 10.08 -11.86 10.53
CA GLY A 121 11.17 -12.10 9.60
C GLY A 121 12.01 -13.36 9.89
N ALA A 122 11.58 -14.25 10.79
CA ALA A 122 12.27 -15.52 10.96
C ALA A 122 12.19 -16.33 9.66
N GLY A 123 13.35 -16.72 9.12
CA GLY A 123 13.48 -17.37 7.82
C GLY A 123 13.57 -16.42 6.62
N LEU A 124 13.35 -15.13 6.82
CA LEU A 124 13.55 -14.12 5.78
C LEU A 124 15.03 -13.77 5.66
N THR A 125 15.56 -13.80 4.44
CA THR A 125 16.90 -13.30 4.16
C THR A 125 16.81 -11.92 3.52
N ILE A 126 17.42 -10.94 4.15
CA ILE A 126 17.54 -9.56 3.64
C ILE A 126 18.99 -9.34 3.23
N ARG A 127 19.21 -9.15 1.94
CA ARG A 127 20.51 -8.75 1.41
C ARG A 127 20.63 -7.25 1.53
N TYR A 128 21.79 -6.76 1.97
CA TYR A 128 22.05 -5.34 2.07
C TYR A 128 23.40 -4.96 1.50
N GLY A 129 23.53 -3.70 1.12
CA GLY A 129 24.79 -3.14 0.62
C GLY A 129 24.79 -1.62 0.74
N TRP A 130 26.01 -1.08 0.86
CA TRP A 130 26.26 0.35 0.92
C TRP A 130 26.63 0.87 -0.46
N HIS A 131 25.92 1.86 -0.96
CA HIS A 131 26.09 2.40 -2.29
C HIS A 131 26.31 3.90 -2.26
N ILE A 132 27.22 4.40 -3.10
CA ILE A 132 27.36 5.83 -3.34
C ILE A 132 26.13 6.33 -4.10
N SER A 133 25.55 7.40 -3.63
CA SER A 133 24.40 8.06 -4.25
C SER A 133 24.65 9.56 -4.42
N PRO A 134 23.81 10.27 -5.17
CA PRO A 134 23.87 11.74 -5.26
C PRO A 134 23.72 12.47 -3.91
N PHE A 135 23.22 11.76 -2.88
CA PHE A 135 22.94 12.30 -1.56
C PHE A 135 23.89 11.77 -0.46
N GLY A 136 25.00 11.14 -0.86
CA GLY A 136 25.93 10.49 0.06
C GLY A 136 25.81 8.97 0.04
N VAL A 137 26.23 8.31 1.13
CA VAL A 137 26.17 6.86 1.26
C VAL A 137 24.74 6.41 1.56
N ALA A 138 24.26 5.45 0.79
CA ALA A 138 22.94 4.85 0.95
C ALA A 138 23.05 3.37 1.32
N LEU A 139 22.30 2.96 2.35
CA LEU A 139 22.02 1.57 2.66
C LEU A 139 20.85 1.11 1.79
N VAL A 140 21.07 0.09 0.99
CA VAL A 140 20.05 -0.57 0.18
C VAL A 140 19.79 -1.95 0.76
N MET A 141 18.55 -2.26 1.06
CA MET A 141 18.11 -3.56 1.57
C MET A 141 17.10 -4.19 0.60
N ALA A 142 17.30 -5.45 0.24
CA ALA A 142 16.42 -6.15 -0.69
C ALA A 142 16.15 -7.58 -0.22
N THR A 143 14.96 -8.06 -0.52
CA THR A 143 14.59 -9.48 -0.45
C THR A 143 14.59 -10.07 -1.87
N ASP A 144 14.33 -11.34 -1.99
CA ASP A 144 14.05 -12.02 -3.27
C ASP A 144 12.84 -11.44 -4.02
N ARG A 145 12.00 -10.64 -3.32
CA ARG A 145 10.75 -10.07 -3.84
C ARG A 145 10.86 -8.60 -4.22
N GLY A 146 11.86 -7.88 -3.74
CA GLY A 146 12.04 -6.47 -4.07
C GLY A 146 12.83 -5.66 -3.05
N LEU A 147 12.88 -4.37 -3.28
CA LEU A 147 13.53 -3.39 -2.42
C LEU A 147 12.75 -3.24 -1.10
N ALA A 148 13.37 -3.59 0.01
CA ALA A 148 12.76 -3.61 1.34
C ALA A 148 13.17 -2.44 2.22
N GLY A 149 14.27 -1.76 1.87
CA GLY A 149 14.76 -0.60 2.63
C GLY A 149 15.75 0.24 1.83
N LEU A 150 15.68 1.53 2.05
CA LEU A 150 16.62 2.52 1.55
C LEU A 150 16.76 3.63 2.58
N ALA A 151 17.96 3.81 3.09
CA ALA A 151 18.26 4.86 4.07
C ALA A 151 19.60 5.51 3.73
N PHE A 152 19.70 6.81 3.97
CA PHE A 152 20.97 7.53 3.88
C PHE A 152 21.64 7.55 5.23
N CYS A 153 22.97 7.56 5.24
CA CYS A 153 23.72 7.70 6.48
C CYS A 153 24.73 8.84 6.39
N ASP A 154 24.94 9.50 7.52
CA ASP A 154 26.06 10.41 7.70
C ASP A 154 27.39 9.62 7.76
N PRO A 155 28.51 10.23 7.43
CA PRO A 155 29.83 9.59 7.57
C PRO A 155 30.05 9.03 8.98
N GLY A 156 30.35 7.73 9.08
CA GLY A 156 30.49 7.01 10.35
C GLY A 156 29.18 6.59 11.03
N GLY A 157 28.03 6.81 10.39
CA GLY A 157 26.70 6.44 10.88
C GLY A 157 26.19 5.08 10.42
N GLU A 158 26.98 4.31 9.65
CA GLU A 158 26.55 3.09 8.98
C GLU A 158 25.93 2.08 9.95
N ARG A 159 26.58 1.86 11.08
CA ARG A 159 26.08 0.92 12.09
C ARG A 159 24.71 1.33 12.65
N ALA A 160 24.55 2.61 13.00
CA ALA A 160 23.30 3.12 13.56
C ALA A 160 22.17 3.05 12.55
N THR A 161 22.46 3.40 11.28
CA THR A 161 21.51 3.30 10.16
C THR A 161 21.07 1.86 9.91
N PHE A 162 22.02 0.92 9.89
CA PHE A 162 21.71 -0.49 9.75
C PHE A 162 20.85 -1.00 10.90
N GLU A 163 21.23 -0.72 12.16
CA GLU A 163 20.47 -1.16 13.34
C GLU A 163 19.05 -0.56 13.35
N ASP A 164 18.89 0.69 12.90
CA ASP A 164 17.57 1.32 12.77
C ASP A 164 16.71 0.58 11.77
N MET A 165 17.23 0.28 10.60
CA MET A 165 16.53 -0.42 9.55
C MET A 165 16.22 -1.88 9.95
N ALA A 166 17.16 -2.56 10.60
CA ALA A 166 17.01 -3.96 11.03
C ALA A 166 15.98 -4.16 12.16
N ARG A 167 15.67 -3.13 12.93
CA ARG A 167 14.64 -3.22 13.99
C ARG A 167 13.26 -3.61 13.47
N ARG A 168 12.97 -3.39 12.17
CA ARG A 168 11.68 -3.78 11.56
C ARG A 168 11.53 -5.28 11.44
N TRP A 169 12.67 -5.99 11.20
CA TRP A 169 12.72 -7.44 11.02
C TRP A 169 13.75 -8.08 11.94
N PRO A 170 13.52 -8.08 13.26
CA PRO A 170 14.52 -8.44 14.25
C PRO A 170 14.93 -9.91 14.20
N LYS A 171 14.19 -10.77 13.51
CA LYS A 171 14.48 -12.19 13.35
C LYS A 171 14.90 -12.58 11.93
N ALA A 172 15.06 -11.61 11.03
CA ALA A 172 15.57 -11.83 9.68
C ALA A 172 17.08 -12.14 9.72
N THR A 173 17.53 -12.87 8.72
CA THR A 173 18.95 -13.04 8.45
C THR A 173 19.42 -11.93 7.53
N TYR A 174 20.40 -11.17 7.97
CA TYR A 174 20.98 -10.08 7.17
C TYR A 174 22.30 -10.56 6.55
N VAL A 175 22.42 -10.41 5.23
CA VAL A 175 23.60 -10.79 4.45
C VAL A 175 24.10 -9.57 3.70
N GLU A 176 25.36 -9.20 3.91
CA GLU A 176 25.99 -8.17 3.10
C GLU A 176 26.25 -8.70 1.70
N ASP A 177 25.62 -8.09 0.70
CA ASP A 177 25.69 -8.50 -0.69
C ASP A 177 25.55 -7.28 -1.61
N LEU A 178 26.68 -6.63 -1.86
CA LEU A 178 26.74 -5.44 -2.69
C LEU A 178 26.29 -5.73 -4.14
N ALA A 179 26.60 -6.92 -4.64
CA ALA A 179 26.26 -7.32 -6.00
C ALA A 179 24.74 -7.48 -6.18
N ALA A 180 24.07 -8.11 -5.20
CA ALA A 180 22.62 -8.28 -5.22
C ALA A 180 21.84 -6.97 -5.07
N THR A 181 22.40 -6.00 -4.35
CA THR A 181 21.74 -4.70 -4.11
C THR A 181 22.08 -3.62 -5.14
N ALA A 182 23.17 -3.77 -5.89
CA ALA A 182 23.60 -2.81 -6.92
C ALA A 182 22.55 -2.54 -8.02
N PRO A 183 21.78 -3.52 -8.52
CA PRO A 183 20.70 -3.25 -9.48
C PRO A 183 19.63 -2.32 -8.92
N TYR A 184 19.27 -2.46 -7.65
CA TYR A 184 18.28 -1.60 -6.98
C TYR A 184 18.82 -0.18 -6.83
N ALA A 185 20.07 -0.02 -6.34
CA ALA A 185 20.71 1.28 -6.25
C ALA A 185 20.77 1.98 -7.59
N GLY A 186 21.18 1.24 -8.66
CA GLY A 186 21.21 1.77 -10.01
C GLY A 186 19.85 2.22 -10.50
N ARG A 187 18.79 1.45 -10.26
CA ARG A 187 17.42 1.82 -10.68
C ARG A 187 16.84 2.97 -9.87
N VAL A 188 17.24 3.14 -8.62
CA VAL A 188 16.78 4.25 -7.78
C VAL A 188 17.46 5.55 -8.17
N PHE A 189 18.78 5.55 -8.37
CA PHE A 189 19.56 6.78 -8.50
C PHE A 189 19.95 7.16 -9.94
N ASP A 190 19.78 6.25 -10.90
CA ASP A 190 20.13 6.49 -12.29
C ASP A 190 18.88 6.54 -13.18
N PRO A 191 18.40 7.74 -13.57
CA PRO A 191 17.22 7.88 -14.43
C PRO A 191 17.34 7.15 -15.78
N ALA A 192 18.57 6.93 -16.28
CA ALA A 192 18.78 6.20 -17.53
C ALA A 192 18.41 4.70 -17.42
N LYS A 193 18.27 4.18 -16.21
CA LYS A 193 17.86 2.80 -15.93
C LYS A 193 16.36 2.65 -15.61
N TRP A 194 15.61 3.73 -15.66
CA TRP A 194 14.16 3.67 -15.44
C TRP A 194 13.49 3.09 -16.70
N ARG A 195 12.72 2.03 -16.48
CA ARG A 195 11.96 1.36 -17.54
C ARG A 195 10.52 1.20 -17.08
N SER A 196 9.60 1.68 -17.90
CA SER A 196 8.15 1.55 -17.62
C SER A 196 7.69 0.10 -17.60
N GLU A 197 8.32 -0.76 -18.40
CA GLU A 197 8.00 -2.17 -18.54
C GLU A 197 8.49 -3.01 -17.34
N GLU A 198 9.42 -2.48 -16.58
CA GLU A 198 10.00 -3.13 -15.41
C GLU A 198 9.92 -2.20 -14.18
N PRO A 199 8.76 -1.99 -13.58
CA PRO A 199 8.63 -1.12 -12.42
C PRO A 199 9.51 -1.62 -11.27
N LEU A 200 10.10 -0.69 -10.51
CA LEU A 200 10.82 -1.01 -9.29
C LEU A 200 9.84 -1.61 -8.29
N ARG A 201 10.03 -2.88 -7.95
CA ARG A 201 9.23 -3.53 -6.90
C ARG A 201 9.72 -3.04 -5.55
N VAL A 202 8.85 -2.38 -4.82
CA VAL A 202 9.12 -1.88 -3.47
C VAL A 202 8.25 -2.60 -2.44
N VAL A 203 8.78 -2.70 -1.24
CA VAL A 203 8.15 -3.35 -0.11
C VAL A 203 7.83 -2.28 0.92
N LEU A 204 6.57 -1.96 1.10
CA LEU A 204 6.13 -1.04 2.15
C LEU A 204 5.92 -1.83 3.45
N ILE A 205 6.84 -1.66 4.41
CA ILE A 205 6.82 -2.34 5.70
C ILE A 205 6.39 -1.34 6.78
N GLY A 206 5.16 -1.43 7.23
CA GLY A 206 4.64 -0.53 8.26
C GLY A 206 3.29 -0.97 8.80
N THR A 207 2.74 -0.20 9.74
CA THR A 207 1.35 -0.35 10.16
C THR A 207 0.42 0.06 9.01
N ASP A 208 -0.84 -0.39 9.03
CA ASP A 208 -1.85 -0.01 8.04
C ASP A 208 -1.92 1.51 7.81
N PHE A 209 -1.90 2.29 8.90
CA PHE A 209 -1.90 3.74 8.79
C PHE A 209 -0.65 4.27 8.08
N GLN A 210 0.53 3.72 8.37
CA GLN A 210 1.78 4.10 7.72
C GLN A 210 1.77 3.75 6.23
N VAL A 211 1.33 2.54 5.89
CA VAL A 211 1.23 2.10 4.48
C VAL A 211 0.31 3.02 3.70
N ARG A 212 -0.89 3.34 4.21
CA ARG A 212 -1.81 4.29 3.56
C ARG A 212 -1.19 5.69 3.38
N VAL A 213 -0.43 6.15 4.36
CA VAL A 213 0.30 7.41 4.24
C VAL A 213 1.34 7.32 3.13
N TRP A 214 2.13 6.25 3.08
CA TRP A 214 3.18 6.08 2.06
C TRP A 214 2.61 5.88 0.65
N GLU A 215 1.48 5.19 0.51
CA GLU A 215 0.75 5.10 -0.76
C GLU A 215 0.25 6.47 -1.23
N ALA A 216 -0.28 7.27 -0.31
CA ALA A 216 -0.67 8.65 -0.61
C ALA A 216 0.53 9.52 -1.00
N LEU A 217 1.70 9.30 -0.39
CA LEU A 217 2.94 9.97 -0.79
C LEU A 217 3.36 9.56 -2.21
N LEU A 218 3.34 8.26 -2.55
CA LEU A 218 3.66 7.77 -3.89
C LEU A 218 2.73 8.33 -4.98
N SER A 219 1.52 8.77 -4.61
CA SER A 219 0.58 9.41 -5.53
C SER A 219 0.90 10.88 -5.83
N ILE A 220 1.84 11.50 -5.11
CA ILE A 220 2.22 12.90 -5.31
C ILE A 220 3.06 13.02 -6.60
N PRO A 221 2.60 13.77 -7.62
CA PRO A 221 3.37 13.94 -8.84
C PRO A 221 4.70 14.65 -8.56
N MET A 222 5.72 14.30 -9.31
CA MET A 222 7.04 14.96 -9.24
C MET A 222 6.91 16.48 -9.38
N GLY A 223 7.60 17.23 -8.52
CA GLY A 223 7.54 18.70 -8.47
C GLY A 223 6.29 19.27 -7.79
N ARG A 224 5.46 18.42 -7.19
CA ARG A 224 4.32 18.85 -6.35
C ARG A 224 4.61 18.59 -4.89
N ALA A 225 3.95 19.35 -4.02
CA ALA A 225 4.00 19.17 -2.57
C ALA A 225 2.57 19.09 -2.02
N ARG A 226 2.42 18.34 -0.93
CA ARG A 226 1.17 18.25 -0.17
C ARG A 226 1.44 18.51 1.31
N THR A 227 0.44 19.01 2.01
CA THR A 227 0.52 19.18 3.47
C THR A 227 0.15 17.87 4.17
N TYR A 228 0.64 17.63 5.37
CA TYR A 228 0.21 16.49 6.19
C TYR A 228 -1.30 16.49 6.44
N SER A 229 -1.90 17.67 6.54
CA SER A 229 -3.35 17.78 6.71
C SER A 229 -4.13 17.34 5.47
N SER A 230 -3.63 17.64 4.25
CA SER A 230 -4.26 17.19 3.01
C SER A 230 -4.12 15.68 2.83
N ILE A 231 -2.96 15.10 3.19
CA ILE A 231 -2.77 13.65 3.19
C ILE A 231 -3.69 13.00 4.23
N ALA A 232 -3.77 13.56 5.44
CA ALA A 232 -4.67 13.05 6.49
C ALA A 232 -6.14 13.05 6.03
N ALA A 233 -6.58 14.10 5.35
CA ALA A 233 -7.95 14.16 4.79
C ALA A 233 -8.15 13.10 3.70
N GLU A 234 -7.18 12.94 2.80
CA GLU A 234 -7.21 11.96 1.70
C GLU A 234 -7.33 10.52 2.19
N ILE A 235 -6.57 10.16 3.23
CA ILE A 235 -6.63 8.81 3.83
C ILE A 235 -7.81 8.61 4.79
N GLY A 236 -8.78 9.52 4.82
CA GLY A 236 -9.97 9.42 5.67
C GLY A 236 -9.72 9.67 7.17
N ALA A 237 -8.61 10.33 7.53
CA ALA A 237 -8.23 10.63 8.91
C ALA A 237 -7.90 12.12 9.11
N PRO A 238 -8.84 13.06 8.86
CA PRO A 238 -8.55 14.51 8.74
C PRO A 238 -7.93 15.16 9.99
N LEU A 239 -8.10 14.54 11.17
CA LEU A 239 -7.51 15.03 12.42
C LEU A 239 -6.13 14.42 12.73
N ALA A 240 -5.61 13.53 11.86
CA ALA A 240 -4.42 12.75 12.10
C ALA A 240 -3.12 13.36 11.51
N SER A 241 -3.07 14.66 11.24
CA SER A 241 -1.91 15.29 10.58
C SER A 241 -0.56 15.08 11.30
N ARG A 242 -0.57 15.03 12.65
CA ARG A 242 0.64 14.66 13.42
C ARG A 242 1.06 13.21 13.20
N ALA A 243 0.09 12.29 13.15
CA ALA A 243 0.34 10.88 12.89
C ALA A 243 0.85 10.67 11.45
N VAL A 244 0.35 11.44 10.48
CA VAL A 244 0.87 11.47 9.12
C VAL A 244 2.35 11.89 9.13
N GLY A 245 2.70 12.99 9.82
CA GLY A 245 4.10 13.41 9.94
C GLY A 245 4.99 12.33 10.58
N ALA A 246 4.51 11.64 11.62
CA ALA A 246 5.23 10.52 12.23
C ALA A 246 5.39 9.34 11.26
N ALA A 247 4.36 9.02 10.46
CA ALA A 247 4.42 7.97 9.43
C ALA A 247 5.41 8.32 8.31
N VAL A 248 5.44 9.58 7.86
CA VAL A 248 6.44 10.07 6.89
C VAL A 248 7.86 9.88 7.43
N GLY A 249 8.11 10.27 8.69
CA GLY A 249 9.42 10.10 9.32
C GLY A 249 9.82 8.64 9.57
N ALA A 250 8.85 7.72 9.60
CA ALA A 250 9.09 6.28 9.76
C ALA A 250 9.27 5.53 8.43
N ASN A 251 9.26 6.23 7.30
CA ASN A 251 9.39 5.65 5.97
C ASN A 251 10.69 4.85 5.81
N PRO A 252 10.62 3.52 5.48
CA PRO A 252 11.81 2.70 5.29
C PRO A 252 12.46 2.86 3.92
N LEU A 253 11.82 3.55 2.99
CA LEU A 253 12.21 3.69 1.59
C LEU A 253 12.46 5.17 1.25
N SER A 254 13.38 5.78 1.97
CA SER A 254 13.77 7.19 1.74
C SER A 254 14.03 7.44 0.25
N PHE A 255 13.63 8.60 -0.27
CA PHE A 255 13.75 9.00 -1.66
C PHE A 255 12.81 8.25 -2.64
N VAL A 256 12.56 6.95 -2.44
CA VAL A 256 11.63 6.17 -3.31
C VAL A 256 10.18 6.49 -2.95
N VAL A 257 9.90 6.61 -1.66
CA VAL A 257 8.64 7.16 -1.15
C VAL A 257 8.96 8.58 -0.69
N PRO A 258 8.41 9.60 -1.33
CA PRO A 258 8.75 11.01 -1.07
C PRO A 258 8.30 11.50 0.31
#